data_210959aec58f3daf6c9f6017e6755151
#
_entry.id   210959aec58f3daf6c9f6017e6755151
#
_cell.length_a   1.000
_cell.length_b   1.000
_cell.length_c   1.000
_cell.angle_alpha   90.00
_cell.angle_beta   90.00
_cell.angle_gamma   90.00
#
_symmetry.space_group_name_H-M   'P 1'
#
loop_
_entity.id
_entity.type
_entity.pdbx_description
1 polymer ?
#
loop_
_entity_poly.entity_id
_entity_poly.type
_entity_poly.pdbx_seq_one_letter_code
_entity_poly.pdbx_strand_id
1 'polypeptide(L)'
;RALRERNISTKVFDSGLGISLFRDNSTRTRFSFASACNLLGLEVQDLDEGKSQIAHGETVRETANMISFMADVIGIRDDMYIGKGNAYMHEVSDAVKEGHEDGVLEQRPTLVNLQCDIDHPTQIMADAAHIIKEFGGVENLKGKKLAMTWAYSPSYGKPLSVPQGAIGLFTRLGMEVVLAHPEGYEVMPEVEEIAKKQAEACGGSFRKTNDMKDAF
;
A
#
# COMPACT_ATOMS: atom_id res chain seq x y z
N ARG A 1 -8.27 4.58 -15.67
CA ARG A 1 -7.37 5.31 -16.56
C ARG A 1 -7.96 5.37 -17.97
N ALA A 2 -8.29 4.24 -18.61
CA ALA A 2 -8.86 4.19 -19.94
C ALA A 2 -10.15 5.03 -20.09
N LEU A 3 -11.03 5.04 -19.10
CA LEU A 3 -12.23 5.86 -19.09
C LEU A 3 -11.88 7.36 -19.07
N ARG A 4 -10.95 7.76 -18.23
CA ARG A 4 -10.49 9.17 -18.14
C ARG A 4 -9.85 9.65 -19.45
N GLU A 5 -9.02 8.84 -20.08
CA GLU A 5 -8.40 9.14 -21.39
C GLU A 5 -9.46 9.32 -22.49
N ARG A 6 -10.64 8.73 -22.34
CA ARG A 6 -11.78 8.84 -23.25
C ARG A 6 -12.83 9.86 -22.81
N ASN A 7 -12.54 10.66 -21.77
CA ASN A 7 -13.48 11.61 -21.15
C ASN A 7 -14.80 10.97 -20.70
N ILE A 8 -14.76 9.71 -20.30
CA ILE A 8 -15.92 9.00 -19.73
C ILE A 8 -15.84 9.09 -18.21
N SER A 9 -16.97 9.35 -17.56
CA SER A 9 -17.07 9.38 -16.09
C SER A 9 -16.58 8.07 -15.49
N THR A 10 -15.81 8.18 -14.41
CA THR A 10 -15.35 7.04 -13.62
C THR A 10 -16.24 6.79 -12.39
N LYS A 11 -17.27 7.61 -12.18
CA LYS A 11 -18.19 7.45 -11.06
C LYS A 11 -18.95 6.13 -11.19
N VAL A 12 -18.80 5.27 -10.19
CA VAL A 12 -19.51 3.99 -10.04
C VAL A 12 -20.44 4.00 -8.83
N PHE A 13 -20.31 5.02 -7.99
CA PHE A 13 -21.17 5.27 -6.83
C PHE A 13 -21.95 6.57 -7.05
N ASP A 14 -23.22 6.58 -6.71
CA ASP A 14 -24.04 7.79 -6.73
C ASP A 14 -23.85 8.62 -5.44
N SER A 15 -23.47 7.94 -4.35
CA SER A 15 -23.14 8.52 -3.06
C SER A 15 -22.29 7.52 -2.26
N GLY A 16 -21.77 7.95 -1.13
CA GLY A 16 -21.01 7.11 -0.21
C GLY A 16 -19.84 7.85 0.40
N LEU A 17 -19.16 7.22 1.34
CA LEU A 17 -18.10 7.82 2.13
C LEU A 17 -16.82 6.99 2.11
N GLY A 18 -15.74 7.62 1.68
CA GLY A 18 -14.38 7.15 1.92
C GLY A 18 -13.79 7.80 3.17
N ILE A 19 -13.29 7.01 4.09
CA ILE A 19 -12.58 7.51 5.27
C ILE A 19 -11.09 7.23 5.11
N SER A 20 -10.25 8.25 5.32
CA SER A 20 -8.80 8.09 5.41
C SER A 20 -8.34 8.17 6.85
N LEU A 21 -7.50 7.22 7.27
CA LEU A 21 -6.89 7.17 8.58
C LEU A 21 -5.36 7.20 8.40
N PHE A 22 -4.75 8.29 8.83
CA PHE A 22 -3.31 8.51 8.72
C PHE A 22 -2.70 8.65 10.11
N ARG A 23 -1.89 7.67 10.51
CA ARG A 23 -1.13 7.70 11.76
C ARG A 23 0.23 8.39 11.60
N ASP A 24 0.57 8.79 10.38
CA ASP A 24 1.74 9.62 10.08
C ASP A 24 1.43 10.67 9.00
N ASN A 25 2.28 11.69 8.94
CA ASN A 25 2.13 12.78 7.98
C ASN A 25 2.33 12.31 6.54
N SER A 26 1.40 12.64 5.68
CA SER A 26 1.49 12.40 4.25
C SER A 26 0.70 13.43 3.46
N THR A 27 1.34 14.05 2.47
CA THR A 27 0.67 14.95 1.55
C THR A 27 0.14 14.20 0.32
N ARG A 28 1.03 13.50 -0.36
CA ARG A 28 0.68 12.81 -1.64
C ARG A 28 -0.40 11.75 -1.47
N THR A 29 -0.25 10.89 -0.46
CA THR A 29 -1.21 9.79 -0.25
C THR A 29 -2.58 10.29 0.17
N ARG A 30 -2.65 11.33 1.02
CA ARG A 30 -3.93 11.97 1.39
C ARG A 30 -4.68 12.48 0.15
N PHE A 31 -4.01 13.29 -0.67
CA PHE A 31 -4.64 13.84 -1.87
C PHE A 31 -4.94 12.81 -2.95
N SER A 32 -4.10 11.78 -3.11
CA SER A 32 -4.37 10.73 -4.09
C SER A 32 -5.56 9.85 -3.68
N PHE A 33 -5.68 9.52 -2.40
CA PHE A 33 -6.86 8.81 -1.88
C PHE A 33 -8.13 9.64 -2.06
N ALA A 34 -8.12 10.90 -1.62
CA ALA A 34 -9.25 11.80 -1.77
C ALA A 34 -9.66 11.96 -3.25
N SER A 35 -8.68 12.15 -4.14
CA SER A 35 -8.94 12.24 -5.58
C SER A 35 -9.52 10.95 -6.15
N ALA A 36 -9.03 9.78 -5.71
CA ALA A 36 -9.55 8.50 -6.16
C ALA A 36 -11.01 8.29 -5.72
N CYS A 37 -11.34 8.57 -4.47
CA CYS A 37 -12.70 8.51 -3.95
C CYS A 37 -13.65 9.42 -4.73
N ASN A 38 -13.28 10.68 -4.94
CA ASN A 38 -14.09 11.63 -5.70
C ASN A 38 -14.30 11.18 -7.16
N LEU A 39 -13.28 10.62 -7.79
CA LEU A 39 -13.39 10.08 -9.15
C LEU A 39 -14.35 8.88 -9.23
N LEU A 40 -14.50 8.14 -8.15
CA LEU A 40 -15.44 7.02 -8.04
C LEU A 40 -16.86 7.47 -7.64
N GLY A 41 -17.04 8.68 -7.14
CA GLY A 41 -18.31 9.23 -6.69
C GLY A 41 -18.53 9.23 -5.19
N LEU A 42 -17.46 8.92 -4.42
CA LEU A 42 -17.48 8.95 -2.96
C LEU A 42 -17.07 10.33 -2.43
N GLU A 43 -17.67 10.75 -1.34
CA GLU A 43 -17.17 11.84 -0.50
C GLU A 43 -15.99 11.35 0.36
N VAL A 44 -15.19 12.29 0.90
CA VAL A 44 -14.01 11.92 1.71
C VAL A 44 -14.01 12.63 3.03
N GLN A 45 -13.81 11.86 4.09
CA GLN A 45 -13.56 12.36 5.44
C GLN A 45 -12.20 11.84 5.92
N ASP A 46 -11.36 12.74 6.39
CA ASP A 46 -10.08 12.39 7.01
C ASP A 46 -10.27 12.26 8.52
N LEU A 47 -9.89 11.10 9.08
CA LEU A 47 -9.92 10.84 10.51
C LEU A 47 -8.60 11.25 11.14
N ASP A 48 -8.64 12.30 11.93
CA ASP A 48 -7.54 12.75 12.78
C ASP A 48 -7.66 12.11 14.16
N GLU A 49 -6.76 11.15 14.46
CA GLU A 49 -6.78 10.46 15.77
C GLU A 49 -6.69 11.44 16.95
N GLY A 50 -5.92 12.53 16.79
CA GLY A 50 -5.76 13.54 17.84
C GLY A 50 -7.03 14.35 18.15
N LYS A 51 -8.02 14.30 17.25
CA LYS A 51 -9.32 14.99 17.39
C LYS A 51 -10.49 14.02 17.54
N SER A 52 -10.20 12.74 17.71
CA SER A 52 -11.21 11.66 17.87
C SER A 52 -11.17 11.10 19.28
N GLN A 53 -12.13 10.21 19.58
CA GLN A 53 -12.16 9.51 20.86
C GLN A 53 -10.98 8.53 21.05
N ILE A 54 -10.24 8.21 19.99
CA ILE A 54 -8.99 7.44 20.07
C ILE A 54 -8.02 8.14 21.04
N ALA A 55 -7.94 9.46 21.00
CA ALA A 55 -7.11 10.25 21.94
C ALA A 55 -7.55 10.12 23.41
N HIS A 56 -8.78 9.65 23.66
CA HIS A 56 -9.35 9.43 25.00
C HIS A 56 -9.46 7.94 25.37
N GLY A 57 -8.82 7.05 24.61
CA GLY A 57 -8.72 5.62 24.94
C GLY A 57 -9.77 4.73 24.27
N GLU A 58 -10.46 5.21 23.23
CA GLU A 58 -11.26 4.35 22.37
C GLU A 58 -10.39 3.28 21.73
N THR A 59 -10.83 2.04 21.77
CA THR A 59 -10.05 0.91 21.22
C THR A 59 -10.12 0.86 19.70
N VAL A 60 -9.16 0.18 19.08
CA VAL A 60 -9.15 -0.05 17.62
C VAL A 60 -10.45 -0.71 17.16
N ARG A 61 -10.95 -1.68 17.93
CA ARG A 61 -12.21 -2.39 17.64
C ARG A 61 -13.41 -1.45 17.65
N GLU A 62 -13.52 -0.59 18.65
CA GLU A 62 -14.61 0.38 18.76
C GLU A 62 -14.57 1.38 17.60
N THR A 63 -13.43 1.99 17.35
CA THR A 63 -13.26 2.93 16.24
C THR A 63 -13.56 2.25 14.90
N ALA A 64 -13.01 1.06 14.65
CA ALA A 64 -13.18 0.34 13.39
C ALA A 64 -14.66 0.05 13.12
N ASN A 65 -15.42 -0.43 14.13
CA ASN A 65 -16.85 -0.67 13.98
C ASN A 65 -17.62 0.65 13.79
N MET A 66 -17.33 1.68 14.60
CA MET A 66 -18.02 2.97 14.51
C MET A 66 -17.92 3.61 13.13
N ILE A 67 -16.70 3.69 12.56
CA ILE A 67 -16.54 4.29 11.24
C ILE A 67 -17.09 3.39 10.12
N SER A 68 -17.12 2.07 10.33
CA SER A 68 -17.63 1.10 9.34
C SER A 68 -19.13 1.18 9.11
N PHE A 69 -19.91 1.68 10.07
CA PHE A 69 -21.34 1.96 9.86
C PHE A 69 -21.59 2.99 8.75
N MET A 70 -20.64 3.88 8.51
CA MET A 70 -20.80 5.04 7.63
C MET A 70 -19.96 4.95 6.38
N ALA A 71 -18.90 4.11 6.37
CA ALA A 71 -17.91 4.08 5.32
C ALA A 71 -18.14 2.96 4.31
N ASP A 72 -17.94 3.25 3.03
CA ASP A 72 -17.83 2.25 1.96
C ASP A 72 -16.38 1.81 1.75
N VAL A 73 -15.45 2.72 1.99
CA VAL A 73 -14.00 2.49 1.84
C VAL A 73 -13.25 3.14 3.01
N ILE A 74 -12.33 2.40 3.60
CA ILE A 74 -11.41 2.91 4.63
C ILE A 74 -9.97 2.73 4.14
N GLY A 75 -9.28 3.84 3.89
CA GLY A 75 -7.87 3.86 3.53
C GLY A 75 -7.00 4.10 4.76
N ILE A 76 -6.07 3.18 5.04
CA ILE A 76 -5.21 3.25 6.23
C ILE A 76 -3.76 3.40 5.84
N ARG A 77 -3.07 4.34 6.49
CA ARG A 77 -1.62 4.49 6.44
C ARG A 77 -1.03 4.50 7.85
N ASP A 78 -0.16 3.53 8.12
CA ASP A 78 0.67 3.46 9.32
C ASP A 78 2.03 2.86 8.98
N ASP A 79 3.03 3.70 8.75
CA ASP A 79 4.38 3.31 8.35
C ASP A 79 5.46 3.83 9.34
N MET A 80 5.05 4.25 10.54
CA MET A 80 5.98 4.85 11.51
C MET A 80 6.97 3.86 12.11
N TYR A 81 6.49 2.66 12.45
CA TYR A 81 7.28 1.68 13.20
C TYR A 81 7.19 0.30 12.58
N ILE A 82 8.34 -0.35 12.40
CA ILE A 82 8.43 -1.74 11.94
C ILE A 82 7.69 -2.65 12.91
N GLY A 83 6.89 -3.57 12.36
CA GLY A 83 6.06 -4.53 13.11
C GLY A 83 4.76 -3.94 13.65
N LYS A 84 4.42 -2.67 13.37
CA LYS A 84 3.23 -2.02 13.92
C LYS A 84 2.15 -1.74 12.88
N GLY A 85 2.50 -1.16 11.75
CA GLY A 85 1.50 -0.69 10.78
C GLY A 85 0.69 -1.82 10.17
N ASN A 86 1.35 -2.87 9.71
CA ASN A 86 0.67 -4.04 9.18
C ASN A 86 -0.17 -4.76 10.26
N ALA A 87 0.35 -4.87 11.48
CA ALA A 87 -0.39 -5.44 12.62
C ALA A 87 -1.66 -4.63 12.92
N TYR A 88 -1.58 -3.30 12.93
CA TYR A 88 -2.73 -2.43 13.12
C TYR A 88 -3.80 -2.63 12.02
N MET A 89 -3.39 -2.76 10.76
CA MET A 89 -4.33 -3.02 9.66
C MET A 89 -5.04 -4.37 9.80
N HIS A 90 -4.33 -5.39 10.28
CA HIS A 90 -4.95 -6.69 10.61
C HIS A 90 -5.94 -6.55 11.75
N GLU A 91 -5.61 -5.83 12.82
CA GLU A 91 -6.51 -5.58 13.94
C GLU A 91 -7.81 -4.89 13.49
N VAL A 92 -7.71 -3.86 12.64
CA VAL A 92 -8.88 -3.20 12.04
C VAL A 92 -9.67 -4.18 11.18
N SER A 93 -9.00 -4.97 10.35
CA SER A 93 -9.65 -5.94 9.47
C SER A 93 -10.41 -7.01 10.25
N ASP A 94 -9.81 -7.53 11.30
CA ASP A 94 -10.41 -8.53 12.16
C ASP A 94 -11.61 -7.95 12.91
N ALA A 95 -11.50 -6.74 13.47
CA ALA A 95 -12.59 -6.04 14.12
C ALA A 95 -13.79 -5.81 13.20
N VAL A 96 -13.56 -5.39 11.96
CA VAL A 96 -14.64 -5.19 10.96
C VAL A 96 -15.27 -6.52 10.56
N LYS A 97 -14.44 -7.57 10.40
CA LYS A 97 -14.92 -8.92 10.08
C LYS A 97 -15.82 -9.46 11.20
N GLU A 98 -15.33 -9.43 12.43
CA GLU A 98 -16.10 -9.88 13.61
C GLU A 98 -17.40 -9.09 13.77
N GLY A 99 -17.35 -7.74 13.66
CA GLY A 99 -18.54 -6.90 13.75
C GLY A 99 -19.61 -7.25 12.72
N HIS A 100 -19.20 -7.66 11.52
CA HIS A 100 -20.12 -8.13 10.50
C HIS A 100 -20.66 -9.55 10.79
N GLU A 101 -19.80 -10.46 11.20
CA GLU A 101 -20.17 -11.84 11.55
C GLU A 101 -21.14 -11.89 12.77
N ASP A 102 -20.96 -10.98 13.72
CA ASP A 102 -21.81 -10.82 14.91
C ASP A 102 -23.12 -10.05 14.61
N GLY A 103 -23.32 -9.59 13.37
CA GLY A 103 -24.51 -8.84 12.96
C GLY A 103 -24.57 -7.40 13.48
N VAL A 104 -23.43 -6.86 13.95
CA VAL A 104 -23.30 -5.45 14.36
C VAL A 104 -23.22 -4.55 13.12
N LEU A 105 -22.47 -4.98 12.11
CA LEU A 105 -22.35 -4.27 10.83
C LEU A 105 -23.20 -4.96 9.76
N GLU A 106 -24.05 -4.18 9.06
CA GLU A 106 -24.84 -4.69 7.94
C GLU A 106 -23.96 -5.02 6.72
N GLN A 107 -22.86 -4.26 6.54
CA GLN A 107 -21.90 -4.44 5.46
C GLN A 107 -20.46 -4.23 5.94
N ARG A 108 -19.52 -4.75 5.20
CA ARG A 108 -18.09 -4.53 5.43
C ARG A 108 -17.57 -3.45 4.48
N PRO A 109 -16.98 -2.35 4.97
CA PRO A 109 -16.26 -1.43 4.10
C PRO A 109 -15.05 -2.10 3.46
N THR A 110 -14.66 -1.64 2.28
CA THR A 110 -13.40 -2.06 1.68
C THR A 110 -12.23 -1.42 2.41
N LEU A 111 -11.34 -2.23 2.96
CA LEU A 111 -10.10 -1.75 3.57
C LEU A 111 -8.98 -1.65 2.54
N VAL A 112 -8.32 -0.51 2.48
CA VAL A 112 -7.22 -0.23 1.55
C VAL A 112 -5.95 0.09 2.32
N ASN A 113 -4.92 -0.74 2.15
CA ASN A 113 -3.58 -0.42 2.61
C ASN A 113 -3.00 0.72 1.75
N LEU A 114 -2.93 1.91 2.30
CA LEU A 114 -2.33 3.07 1.64
C LEU A 114 -0.80 3.08 1.80
N GLN A 115 -0.31 2.59 2.92
CA GLN A 115 1.08 2.24 3.22
C GLN A 115 1.15 1.65 4.63
N CYS A 116 1.93 0.58 4.82
CA CYS A 116 2.32 0.09 6.14
C CYS A 116 3.86 -0.08 6.19
N ASP A 117 4.36 -0.64 7.27
CA ASP A 117 5.79 -0.92 7.43
C ASP A 117 6.31 -2.01 6.48
N ILE A 118 5.44 -2.89 6.00
CA ILE A 118 5.81 -3.98 5.07
C ILE A 118 5.73 -3.54 3.61
N ASP A 119 4.66 -2.84 3.21
CA ASP A 119 4.38 -2.56 1.80
C ASP A 119 3.72 -1.19 1.60
N HIS A 120 3.89 -0.64 0.41
CA HIS A 120 3.15 0.52 -0.10
C HIS A 120 2.40 0.16 -1.39
N PRO A 121 1.33 -0.65 -1.32
CA PRO A 121 0.71 -1.27 -2.50
C PRO A 121 0.26 -0.25 -3.54
N THR A 122 -0.31 0.87 -3.10
CA THR A 122 -0.83 1.90 -4.01
C THR A 122 0.29 2.59 -4.80
N GLN A 123 1.46 2.81 -4.19
CA GLN A 123 2.63 3.36 -4.88
C GLN A 123 3.16 2.35 -5.90
N ILE A 124 3.37 1.11 -5.47
CA ILE A 124 3.98 0.09 -6.33
C ILE A 124 3.06 -0.30 -7.49
N MET A 125 1.75 -0.31 -7.29
CA MET A 125 0.81 -0.49 -8.39
C MET A 125 0.83 0.68 -9.39
N ALA A 126 1.05 1.91 -8.92
CA ALA A 126 1.21 3.07 -9.80
C ALA A 126 2.49 2.98 -10.64
N ASP A 127 3.60 2.58 -10.00
CA ASP A 127 4.89 2.36 -10.67
C ASP A 127 4.77 1.24 -11.70
N ALA A 128 4.15 0.12 -11.33
CA ALA A 128 3.88 -0.99 -12.25
C ALA A 128 3.02 -0.56 -13.43
N ALA A 129 1.95 0.21 -13.19
CA ALA A 129 1.09 0.70 -14.26
C ALA A 129 1.85 1.62 -15.25
N HIS A 130 2.82 2.39 -14.75
CA HIS A 130 3.69 3.19 -15.60
C HIS A 130 4.64 2.30 -16.40
N ILE A 131 5.35 1.41 -15.76
CA ILE A 131 6.31 0.50 -16.40
C ILE A 131 5.62 -0.38 -17.45
N ILE A 132 4.48 -0.98 -17.12
CA ILE A 132 3.67 -1.77 -18.06
C ILE A 132 3.32 -0.95 -19.32
N LYS A 133 2.97 0.32 -19.14
CA LYS A 133 2.67 1.21 -20.27
C LYS A 133 3.91 1.45 -21.14
N GLU A 134 5.06 1.74 -20.53
CA GLU A 134 6.30 2.01 -21.27
C GLU A 134 6.78 0.79 -22.05
N PHE A 135 6.57 -0.41 -21.53
CA PHE A 135 6.90 -1.66 -22.23
C PHE A 135 5.78 -2.22 -23.11
N GLY A 136 4.63 -1.53 -23.18
CA GLY A 136 3.52 -1.89 -24.07
C GLY A 136 2.68 -3.08 -23.62
N GLY A 137 2.88 -3.62 -22.42
CA GLY A 137 2.10 -4.73 -21.86
C GLY A 137 2.82 -5.43 -20.71
N VAL A 138 2.05 -6.07 -19.84
CA VAL A 138 2.62 -6.81 -18.70
C VAL A 138 3.44 -8.03 -19.16
N GLU A 139 3.04 -8.64 -20.26
CA GLU A 139 3.71 -9.77 -20.88
C GLU A 139 5.13 -9.44 -21.37
N ASN A 140 5.40 -8.18 -21.61
CA ASN A 140 6.71 -7.69 -22.07
C ASN A 140 7.69 -7.40 -20.92
N LEU A 141 7.29 -7.56 -19.67
CA LEU A 141 8.14 -7.29 -18.51
C LEU A 141 9.05 -8.46 -18.16
N LYS A 142 8.69 -9.68 -18.49
CA LYS A 142 9.47 -10.88 -18.17
C LYS A 142 10.89 -10.77 -18.71
N GLY A 143 11.88 -10.99 -17.85
CA GLY A 143 13.31 -10.88 -18.19
C GLY A 143 13.83 -9.46 -18.37
N LYS A 144 13.01 -8.42 -18.14
CA LYS A 144 13.50 -7.05 -18.09
C LYS A 144 14.15 -6.77 -16.74
N LYS A 145 15.23 -6.03 -16.75
CA LYS A 145 15.98 -5.66 -15.55
C LYS A 145 15.33 -4.47 -14.87
N LEU A 146 15.22 -4.54 -13.54
CA LEU A 146 14.79 -3.46 -12.67
C LEU A 146 15.83 -3.29 -11.55
N ALA A 147 16.40 -2.12 -11.42
CA ALA A 147 17.24 -1.74 -10.29
C ALA A 147 16.41 -0.90 -9.32
N MET A 148 16.25 -1.41 -8.08
CA MET A 148 15.68 -0.67 -6.97
C MET A 148 16.79 -0.23 -6.03
N THR A 149 16.94 1.07 -5.87
CA THR A 149 17.94 1.63 -4.95
C THR A 149 17.25 2.38 -3.82
N TRP A 150 17.76 2.23 -2.62
CA TRP A 150 17.35 3.06 -1.50
C TRP A 150 18.50 3.22 -0.50
N ALA A 151 18.45 4.26 0.27
CA ALA A 151 19.47 4.59 1.23
C ALA A 151 18.88 5.43 2.37
N TYR A 152 19.70 6.26 2.98
CA TYR A 152 19.43 7.04 4.14
C TYR A 152 18.02 7.65 4.22
N SER A 153 17.44 7.49 5.42
CA SER A 153 16.29 8.24 5.93
C SER A 153 16.55 8.59 7.39
N PRO A 154 16.05 9.73 7.89
CA PRO A 154 16.09 10.07 9.31
C PRO A 154 15.42 9.02 10.21
N SER A 155 14.49 8.27 9.64
CA SER A 155 13.83 7.11 10.26
C SER A 155 14.05 5.89 9.37
N TYR A 156 14.82 4.92 9.85
CA TYR A 156 15.13 3.69 9.10
C TYR A 156 13.89 2.98 8.58
N GLY A 157 12.85 2.84 9.37
CA GLY A 157 11.64 2.12 8.99
C GLY A 157 10.77 2.83 7.96
N LYS A 158 10.82 4.15 7.93
CA LYS A 158 9.82 4.95 7.24
C LYS A 158 9.73 4.77 5.70
N PRO A 159 10.80 4.74 4.92
CA PRO A 159 10.71 4.45 3.49
C PRO A 159 10.84 2.96 3.13
N LEU A 160 10.99 2.06 4.12
CA LEU A 160 11.32 0.66 3.91
C LEU A 160 10.27 -0.08 3.07
N SER A 161 9.01 0.26 3.24
CA SER A 161 7.89 -0.36 2.52
C SER A 161 7.94 -0.17 1.00
N VAL A 162 8.55 0.90 0.50
CA VAL A 162 8.66 1.15 -0.95
C VAL A 162 9.62 0.17 -1.63
N PRO A 163 10.89 0.01 -1.21
CA PRO A 163 11.76 -1.01 -1.78
C PRO A 163 11.22 -2.43 -1.55
N GLN A 164 10.58 -2.71 -0.42
CA GLN A 164 9.96 -4.01 -0.14
C GLN A 164 8.83 -4.33 -1.12
N GLY A 165 7.91 -3.41 -1.32
CA GLY A 165 6.85 -3.57 -2.30
C GLY A 165 7.37 -3.71 -3.73
N ALA A 166 8.43 -2.96 -4.09
CA ALA A 166 9.02 -3.05 -5.42
C ALA A 166 9.62 -4.44 -5.68
N ILE A 167 10.47 -4.95 -4.80
CA ILE A 167 11.06 -6.28 -4.99
C ILE A 167 10.00 -7.38 -4.98
N GLY A 168 8.96 -7.24 -4.14
CA GLY A 168 7.85 -8.18 -4.07
C GLY A 168 7.03 -8.23 -5.36
N LEU A 169 6.64 -7.09 -5.92
CA LEU A 169 5.79 -7.06 -7.11
C LEU A 169 6.56 -7.39 -8.39
N PHE A 170 7.72 -6.78 -8.60
CA PHE A 170 8.40 -6.92 -9.89
C PHE A 170 9.05 -8.30 -10.09
N THR A 171 9.46 -8.98 -9.02
CA THR A 171 9.83 -10.41 -9.11
C THR A 171 8.64 -11.30 -9.50
N ARG A 172 7.44 -10.99 -9.00
CA ARG A 172 6.20 -11.69 -9.37
C ARG A 172 5.82 -11.49 -10.83
N LEU A 173 6.24 -10.37 -11.43
CA LEU A 173 6.05 -10.11 -12.86
C LEU A 173 7.17 -10.73 -13.74
N GLY A 174 8.04 -11.55 -13.15
CA GLY A 174 9.11 -12.25 -13.87
C GLY A 174 10.26 -11.37 -14.30
N MET A 175 10.45 -10.19 -13.69
CA MET A 175 11.57 -9.31 -13.97
C MET A 175 12.86 -9.77 -13.28
N GLU A 176 14.00 -9.32 -13.78
CA GLU A 176 15.31 -9.45 -13.13
C GLU A 176 15.49 -8.28 -12.17
N VAL A 177 15.25 -8.51 -10.88
CA VAL A 177 15.24 -7.44 -9.87
C VAL A 177 16.54 -7.41 -9.09
N VAL A 178 17.17 -6.23 -9.05
CA VAL A 178 18.36 -5.96 -8.24
C VAL A 178 18.01 -4.92 -7.19
N LEU A 179 18.17 -5.27 -5.91
CA LEU A 179 18.06 -4.34 -4.79
C LEU A 179 19.44 -3.85 -4.38
N ALA A 180 19.69 -2.55 -4.49
CA ALA A 180 20.93 -1.92 -4.05
C ALA A 180 20.69 -1.01 -2.84
N HIS A 181 21.42 -1.25 -1.77
CA HIS A 181 21.39 -0.43 -0.56
C HIS A 181 22.74 -0.44 0.16
N PRO A 182 23.10 0.59 0.93
CA PRO A 182 24.27 0.56 1.80
C PRO A 182 24.12 -0.52 2.89
N GLU A 183 25.24 -0.95 3.47
CA GLU A 183 25.22 -1.78 4.68
C GLU A 183 24.44 -1.08 5.81
N GLY A 184 23.66 -1.84 6.58
CA GLY A 184 22.80 -1.32 7.63
C GLY A 184 21.44 -0.82 7.16
N TYR A 185 21.12 -0.97 5.87
CA TYR A 185 19.82 -0.59 5.26
C TYR A 185 19.13 -1.79 4.62
N GLU A 186 19.28 -2.95 5.22
CA GLU A 186 18.64 -4.19 4.79
C GLU A 186 17.12 -4.05 4.87
N VAL A 187 16.42 -4.65 3.91
CA VAL A 187 14.97 -4.84 3.99
C VAL A 187 14.65 -6.04 4.90
N MET A 188 13.39 -6.21 5.24
CA MET A 188 12.97 -7.32 6.11
C MET A 188 13.30 -8.67 5.46
N PRO A 189 13.95 -9.61 6.19
CA PRO A 189 14.38 -10.90 5.63
C PRO A 189 13.24 -11.71 5.01
N GLU A 190 12.07 -11.70 5.61
CA GLU A 190 10.87 -12.38 5.10
C GLU A 190 10.43 -11.84 3.73
N VAL A 191 10.60 -10.55 3.47
CA VAL A 191 10.29 -9.93 2.18
C VAL A 191 11.31 -10.36 1.12
N GLU A 192 12.59 -10.44 1.47
CA GLU A 192 13.63 -10.99 0.58
C GLU A 192 13.32 -12.44 0.18
N GLU A 193 12.92 -13.28 1.15
CA GLU A 193 12.57 -14.67 0.90
C GLU A 193 11.34 -14.79 -0.01
N ILE A 194 10.34 -13.93 0.15
CA ILE A 194 9.18 -13.86 -0.74
C ILE A 194 9.63 -13.46 -2.15
N ALA A 195 10.48 -12.44 -2.28
CA ALA A 195 10.98 -11.98 -3.57
C ALA A 195 11.77 -13.08 -4.31
N LYS A 196 12.63 -13.84 -3.61
CA LYS A 196 13.35 -15.00 -4.18
C LYS A 196 12.41 -16.08 -4.69
N LYS A 197 11.45 -16.51 -3.85
CA LYS A 197 10.46 -17.54 -4.22
C LYS A 197 9.61 -17.10 -5.43
N GLN A 198 9.21 -15.85 -5.48
CA GLN A 198 8.43 -15.31 -6.60
C GLN A 198 9.26 -15.23 -7.88
N ALA A 199 10.52 -14.79 -7.80
CA ALA A 199 11.43 -14.76 -8.92
C ALA A 199 11.60 -16.15 -9.55
N GLU A 200 11.86 -17.17 -8.73
CA GLU A 200 11.97 -18.57 -9.17
C GLU A 200 10.68 -19.06 -9.83
N ALA A 201 9.53 -18.84 -9.18
CA ALA A 201 8.22 -19.30 -9.68
C ALA A 201 7.79 -18.62 -10.98
N CYS A 202 8.17 -17.36 -11.19
CA CYS A 202 7.74 -16.57 -12.34
C CYS A 202 8.79 -16.45 -13.46
N GLY A 203 9.97 -17.06 -13.27
CA GLY A 203 11.05 -17.11 -14.25
C GLY A 203 11.79 -15.77 -14.40
N GLY A 204 11.88 -15.02 -13.32
CA GLY A 204 12.75 -13.86 -13.15
C GLY A 204 13.95 -14.19 -12.28
N SER A 205 14.57 -13.14 -11.70
CA SER A 205 15.63 -13.29 -10.72
C SER A 205 15.56 -12.21 -9.65
N PHE A 206 16.15 -12.49 -8.48
CA PHE A 206 16.34 -11.51 -7.42
C PHE A 206 17.76 -11.59 -6.87
N ARG A 207 18.42 -10.45 -6.79
CA ARG A 207 19.70 -10.31 -6.09
C ARG A 207 19.79 -8.98 -5.36
N LYS A 208 20.67 -8.90 -4.38
CA LYS A 208 21.02 -7.64 -3.71
C LYS A 208 22.49 -7.33 -3.81
N THR A 209 22.82 -6.05 -3.68
CA THR A 209 24.19 -5.55 -3.68
C THR A 209 24.32 -4.31 -2.79
N ASN A 210 25.50 -4.10 -2.22
CA ASN A 210 25.84 -2.86 -1.50
C ASN A 210 26.53 -1.82 -2.41
N ASP A 211 26.83 -2.18 -3.66
CA ASP A 211 27.33 -1.25 -4.67
C ASP A 211 26.22 -0.85 -5.65
N MET A 212 25.80 0.40 -5.57
CA MET A 212 24.76 0.92 -6.46
C MET A 212 25.14 0.84 -7.94
N LYS A 213 26.43 0.92 -8.29
CA LYS A 213 26.89 0.81 -9.68
C LYS A 213 26.74 -0.60 -10.24
N ASP A 214 26.86 -1.61 -9.37
CA ASP A 214 26.64 -3.01 -9.75
C ASP A 214 25.16 -3.32 -10.06
N ALA A 215 24.24 -2.46 -9.64
CA ALA A 215 22.81 -2.63 -9.90
C ALA A 215 22.39 -2.26 -11.33
N PHE A 216 23.18 -1.45 -12.02
CA PHE A 216 22.93 -0.99 -13.39
C PHE A 216 23.78 -1.75 -14.40
#